data_07b4fda1e829bf44365de07e536fcd89
#
_entry.id   07b4fda1e829bf44365de07e536fcd89
#
_cell.length_a   1.000
_cell.length_b   1.000
_cell.length_c   1.000
_cell.angle_alpha   90.00
_cell.angle_beta   90.00
_cell.angle_gamma   90.00
#
_symmetry.space_group_name_H-M   'P 1'
#
loop_
_entity.id
_entity.type
_entity.pdbx_description
1 polymer ?
#
loop_
_entity_poly.entity_id
_entity_poly.type
_entity_poly.pdbx_seq_one_letter_code
_entity_poly.pdbx_strand_id
1 'polypeptide(L)'
;METRKKVLHFLPRNSFSGAENVVCQMIALFRGEMDMYYCCPEGPIRQALEERNIPYLPMAAFSVKEVRRLIRQEQPDVIQAHDMLASVICAAACGRTPLVCHIHNNNFDSRGLTPKTALFYFAAKKARHIFWVSSSAMDSFYFR
;
A
#
# COMPACT_ATOMS: atom_id res chain seq x y z
N MET A 1 24.78 8.27 14.08
CA MET A 1 24.38 7.55 12.83
C MET A 1 22.87 7.63 12.67
N GLU A 2 22.39 8.24 11.61
CA GLU A 2 20.96 8.30 11.36
C GLU A 2 20.44 6.93 10.97
N THR A 3 19.38 6.48 11.66
CA THR A 3 18.67 5.26 11.29
C THR A 3 17.85 5.54 10.04
N ARG A 4 17.89 4.62 9.06
CA ARG A 4 17.08 4.74 7.85
C ARG A 4 15.60 4.66 8.21
N LYS A 5 14.77 5.40 7.49
CA LYS A 5 13.32 5.30 7.62
C LYS A 5 12.84 3.97 7.07
N LYS A 6 11.95 3.34 7.79
CA LYS A 6 11.35 2.06 7.41
C LYS A 6 9.96 2.29 6.85
N VAL A 7 9.71 1.77 5.64
CA VAL A 7 8.43 1.88 4.95
C VAL A 7 7.92 0.48 4.59
N LEU A 8 6.68 0.20 4.93
CA LEU A 8 5.99 -1.01 4.49
C LEU A 8 5.02 -0.66 3.37
N HIS A 9 5.18 -1.31 2.22
CA HIS A 9 4.26 -1.18 1.09
C HIS A 9 3.27 -2.33 1.11
N PHE A 10 1.99 -2.02 1.25
CA PHE A 10 0.92 -3.02 1.32
C PHE A 10 0.16 -3.12 0.00
N LEU A 11 0.15 -4.31 -0.58
CA LEU A 11 -0.54 -4.63 -1.83
C LEU A 11 -1.42 -5.87 -1.63
N PRO A 12 -2.72 -5.82 -2.01
CA PRO A 12 -3.63 -6.94 -1.72
C PRO A 12 -3.40 -8.18 -2.57
N ARG A 13 -2.83 -8.03 -3.76
CA ARG A 13 -2.66 -9.14 -4.71
C ARG A 13 -1.32 -9.82 -4.54
N ASN A 14 -1.31 -11.12 -4.78
CA ASN A 14 -0.10 -11.94 -4.74
C ASN A 14 0.42 -12.31 -6.14
N SER A 15 0.04 -11.54 -7.16
CA SER A 15 0.50 -11.68 -8.54
C SER A 15 1.26 -10.43 -8.96
N PHE A 16 2.10 -10.58 -10.01
CA PHE A 16 2.93 -9.48 -10.49
C PHE A 16 2.32 -8.84 -11.74
N SER A 17 2.07 -7.53 -11.67
CA SER A 17 1.51 -6.74 -12.76
C SER A 17 2.05 -5.31 -12.72
N GLY A 18 1.38 -4.36 -13.36
CA GLY A 18 1.85 -2.98 -13.48
C GLY A 18 2.10 -2.27 -12.14
N ALA A 19 1.11 -2.30 -11.25
CA ALA A 19 1.22 -1.62 -9.96
C ALA A 19 2.33 -2.23 -9.09
N GLU A 20 2.44 -3.55 -9.09
CA GLU A 20 3.47 -4.28 -8.35
C GLU A 20 4.86 -3.95 -8.89
N ASN A 21 4.99 -3.80 -10.22
CA ASN A 21 6.25 -3.41 -10.83
C ASN A 21 6.67 -1.99 -10.39
N VAL A 22 5.74 -1.06 -10.32
CA VAL A 22 6.01 0.32 -9.85
C VAL A 22 6.56 0.29 -8.43
N VAL A 23 5.95 -0.50 -7.54
CA VAL A 23 6.41 -0.62 -6.15
C VAL A 23 7.81 -1.22 -6.10
N CYS A 24 8.08 -2.26 -6.88
CA CYS A 24 9.42 -2.86 -6.96
C CYS A 24 10.46 -1.84 -7.43
N GLN A 25 10.11 -1.00 -8.41
CA GLN A 25 11.00 0.07 -8.88
C GLN A 25 11.26 1.10 -7.80
N MET A 26 10.24 1.49 -7.04
CA MET A 26 10.39 2.40 -5.90
C MET A 26 11.36 1.84 -4.86
N ILE A 27 11.16 0.59 -4.47
CA ILE A 27 12.01 -0.07 -3.47
C ILE A 27 13.46 -0.14 -3.97
N ALA A 28 13.66 -0.50 -5.24
CA ALA A 28 14.99 -0.56 -5.83
C ALA A 28 15.66 0.82 -5.90
N LEU A 29 14.89 1.85 -6.26
CA LEU A 29 15.39 3.22 -6.38
C LEU A 29 15.90 3.78 -5.05
N PHE A 30 15.19 3.49 -3.96
CA PHE A 30 15.54 4.00 -2.63
C PHE A 30 16.41 3.05 -1.82
N ARG A 31 16.88 1.98 -2.44
CA ARG A 31 17.77 1.03 -1.78
C ARG A 31 19.04 1.74 -1.29
N GLY A 32 19.33 1.60 0.00
CA GLY A 32 20.44 2.30 0.62
C GLY A 32 20.05 3.61 1.30
N GLU A 33 18.91 4.20 0.95
CA GLU A 33 18.39 5.44 1.57
C GLU A 33 17.28 5.16 2.56
N MET A 34 16.40 4.22 2.22
CA MET A 34 15.27 3.80 3.05
C MET A 34 15.20 2.28 3.12
N ASP A 35 14.70 1.78 4.23
CA ASP A 35 14.42 0.35 4.39
C ASP A 35 12.97 0.11 3.98
N MET A 36 12.75 -0.28 2.74
CA MET A 36 11.43 -0.53 2.18
C MET A 36 11.16 -2.02 2.03
N TYR A 37 9.95 -2.44 2.38
CA TYR A 37 9.50 -3.83 2.33
C TYR A 37 8.22 -3.95 1.53
N TYR A 38 8.10 -5.05 0.79
CA TYR A 38 6.92 -5.40 0.04
C TYR A 38 6.07 -6.37 0.86
N CYS A 39 4.82 -5.99 1.17
CA CYS A 39 3.92 -6.78 2.02
C CYS A 39 2.67 -7.17 1.23
N CYS A 40 2.47 -8.45 1.01
CA CYS A 40 1.29 -8.99 0.35
C CYS A 40 1.08 -10.45 0.77
N PRO A 41 -0.11 -11.03 0.46
CA PRO A 41 -0.32 -12.44 0.72
C PRO A 41 0.69 -13.32 -0.02
N GLU A 42 1.09 -14.43 0.60
CA GLU A 42 1.99 -15.41 0.01
C GLU A 42 1.41 -15.96 -1.29
N GLY A 43 2.24 -16.12 -2.31
CA GLY A 43 1.81 -16.65 -3.59
C GLY A 43 2.86 -16.54 -4.70
N PRO A 44 2.41 -16.62 -5.96
CA PRO A 44 3.33 -16.68 -7.12
C PRO A 44 4.29 -15.49 -7.23
N ILE A 45 3.93 -14.34 -6.66
CA ILE A 45 4.77 -13.13 -6.70
C ILE A 45 6.12 -13.33 -6.00
N ARG A 46 6.23 -14.29 -5.08
CA ARG A 46 7.48 -14.53 -4.33
C ARG A 46 8.67 -14.67 -5.26
N GLN A 47 8.54 -15.45 -6.33
CA GLN A 47 9.62 -15.63 -7.29
C GLN A 47 10.04 -14.30 -7.94
N ALA A 48 9.08 -13.50 -8.37
CA ALA A 48 9.36 -12.21 -9.00
C ALA A 48 10.09 -11.25 -8.04
N LEU A 49 9.70 -11.27 -6.76
CA LEU A 49 10.34 -10.45 -5.74
C LEU A 49 11.76 -10.92 -5.44
N GLU A 50 11.98 -12.22 -5.34
CA GLU A 50 13.30 -12.81 -5.11
C GLU A 50 14.25 -12.49 -6.26
N GLU A 51 13.80 -12.62 -7.50
CA GLU A 51 14.60 -12.31 -8.69
C GLU A 51 15.05 -10.84 -8.73
N ARG A 52 14.27 -9.95 -8.12
CA ARG A 52 14.54 -8.52 -8.07
C ARG A 52 15.20 -8.06 -6.78
N ASN A 53 15.50 -8.99 -5.89
CA ASN A 53 16.07 -8.72 -4.56
C ASN A 53 15.22 -7.72 -3.76
N ILE A 54 13.89 -7.89 -3.81
CA ILE A 54 12.96 -7.05 -3.07
C ILE A 54 12.70 -7.66 -1.70
N PRO A 55 12.94 -6.92 -0.60
CA PRO A 55 12.60 -7.41 0.74
C PRO A 55 11.10 -7.67 0.85
N TYR A 56 10.74 -8.89 1.27
CA TYR A 56 9.37 -9.37 1.23
C TYR A 56 8.90 -9.84 2.61
N LEU A 57 7.74 -9.34 3.02
CA LEU A 57 7.08 -9.76 4.26
C LEU A 57 5.73 -10.40 3.89
N PRO A 58 5.67 -11.75 3.86
CA PRO A 58 4.44 -12.43 3.48
C PRO A 58 3.35 -12.33 4.54
N MET A 59 2.09 -12.29 4.07
CA MET A 59 0.89 -12.27 4.89
C MET A 59 0.10 -13.54 4.64
N ALA A 60 -0.60 -14.05 5.68
CA ALA A 60 -1.51 -15.20 5.51
C ALA A 60 -2.71 -14.83 4.65
N ALA A 61 -3.22 -13.60 4.82
CA ALA A 61 -4.29 -13.01 4.04
C ALA A 61 -4.16 -11.49 4.12
N PHE A 62 -4.77 -10.77 3.17
CA PHE A 62 -4.79 -9.31 3.26
C PHE A 62 -5.94 -8.88 4.18
N SER A 63 -5.63 -8.65 5.44
CA SER A 63 -6.61 -8.36 6.49
C SER A 63 -6.07 -7.32 7.47
N VAL A 64 -6.99 -6.70 8.22
CA VAL A 64 -6.63 -5.77 9.30
C VAL A 64 -5.71 -6.45 10.32
N LYS A 65 -6.03 -7.70 10.68
CA LYS A 65 -5.24 -8.48 11.64
C LYS A 65 -3.78 -8.64 11.18
N GLU A 66 -3.57 -9.01 9.92
CA GLU A 66 -2.23 -9.24 9.38
C GLU A 66 -1.46 -7.95 9.17
N VAL A 67 -2.12 -6.87 8.75
CA VAL A 67 -1.48 -5.56 8.65
C VAL A 67 -1.01 -5.10 10.05
N ARG A 68 -1.88 -5.23 11.06
CA ARG A 68 -1.49 -4.90 12.45
C ARG A 68 -0.33 -5.74 12.94
N ARG A 69 -0.32 -7.02 12.61
CA ARG A 69 0.78 -7.91 12.99
C ARG A 69 2.11 -7.39 12.44
N LEU A 70 2.15 -7.06 11.17
CA LEU A 70 3.35 -6.56 10.53
C LEU A 70 3.78 -5.19 11.08
N ILE A 71 2.83 -4.30 11.35
CA ILE A 71 3.13 -2.99 11.94
C ILE A 71 3.76 -3.17 13.33
N ARG A 72 3.22 -4.05 14.14
CA ARG A 72 3.77 -4.32 15.48
C ARG A 72 5.15 -4.98 15.43
N GLN A 73 5.33 -5.91 14.51
CA GLN A 73 6.58 -6.64 14.34
C GLN A 73 7.69 -5.73 13.81
N GLU A 74 7.40 -4.93 12.79
CA GLU A 74 8.40 -4.16 12.06
C GLU A 74 8.58 -2.73 12.57
N GLN A 75 7.59 -2.17 13.27
CA GLN A 75 7.63 -0.79 13.78
C GLN A 75 8.00 0.22 12.68
N PRO A 76 7.27 0.27 11.56
CA PRO A 76 7.63 1.17 10.47
C PRO A 76 7.41 2.64 10.82
N ASP A 77 8.15 3.51 10.16
CA ASP A 77 7.95 4.95 10.25
C ASP A 77 6.75 5.42 9.44
N VAL A 78 6.46 4.72 8.32
CA VAL A 78 5.35 5.01 7.42
C VAL A 78 4.86 3.70 6.81
N ILE A 79 3.56 3.60 6.58
CA ILE A 79 3.01 2.55 5.73
C ILE A 79 2.39 3.18 4.48
N GLN A 80 2.57 2.53 3.35
CA GLN A 80 2.00 2.97 2.08
C GLN A 80 1.07 1.89 1.55
N ALA A 81 -0.20 2.27 1.39
CA ALA A 81 -1.23 1.38 0.86
C ALA A 81 -1.43 1.65 -0.63
N HIS A 82 -1.48 0.59 -1.42
CA HIS A 82 -1.63 0.69 -2.86
C HIS A 82 -3.04 0.29 -3.28
N ASP A 83 -3.73 1.22 -3.90
CA ASP A 83 -5.12 1.18 -4.34
C ASP A 83 -6.16 1.16 -3.20
N MET A 84 -7.43 1.12 -3.58
CA MET A 84 -8.55 1.39 -2.66
C MET A 84 -8.66 0.36 -1.55
N LEU A 85 -8.62 -0.94 -1.88
CA LEU A 85 -8.79 -2.00 -0.88
C LEU A 85 -7.70 -1.93 0.18
N ALA A 86 -6.45 -1.80 -0.24
CA ALA A 86 -5.33 -1.68 0.68
C ALA A 86 -5.47 -0.43 1.55
N SER A 87 -5.91 0.69 0.96
CA SER A 87 -6.09 1.95 1.69
C SER A 87 -7.12 1.81 2.82
N VAL A 88 -8.25 1.16 2.55
CA VAL A 88 -9.31 0.95 3.55
C VAL A 88 -8.82 0.05 4.68
N ILE A 89 -8.19 -1.08 4.35
CA ILE A 89 -7.70 -2.03 5.35
C ILE A 89 -6.57 -1.42 6.19
N CYS A 90 -5.62 -0.75 5.54
CA CYS A 90 -4.52 -0.10 6.25
C CYS A 90 -5.01 1.05 7.14
N ALA A 91 -6.01 1.81 6.72
CA ALA A 91 -6.59 2.87 7.54
C ALA A 91 -7.20 2.31 8.83
N ALA A 92 -7.87 1.14 8.75
CA ALA A 92 -8.41 0.47 9.91
C ALA A 92 -7.32 -0.11 10.83
N ALA A 93 -6.15 -0.42 10.28
CA ALA A 93 -5.08 -1.14 11.00
C ALA A 93 -3.95 -0.24 11.51
N CYS A 94 -3.76 0.94 10.92
CA CYS A 94 -2.51 1.71 11.11
C CYS A 94 -2.33 2.34 12.50
N GLY A 95 -3.42 2.55 13.24
CA GLY A 95 -3.33 3.23 14.55
C GLY A 95 -2.67 4.60 14.40
N ARG A 96 -1.54 4.80 15.09
CA ARG A 96 -0.77 6.05 15.03
C ARG A 96 0.29 6.07 13.93
N THR A 97 0.52 4.95 13.26
CA THR A 97 1.49 4.89 12.18
C THR A 97 1.01 5.73 10.99
N PRO A 98 1.83 6.64 10.47
CA PRO A 98 1.45 7.47 9.33
C PRO A 98 1.11 6.60 8.11
N LEU A 99 -0.02 6.89 7.48
CA LEU A 99 -0.51 6.19 6.30
C LEU A 99 -0.44 7.10 5.08
N VAL A 100 0.13 6.58 4.01
CA VAL A 100 0.11 7.19 2.68
C VAL A 100 -0.65 6.26 1.75
N CYS A 101 -1.56 6.80 0.96
CA CYS A 101 -2.31 6.03 -0.04
C CYS A 101 -1.78 6.35 -1.43
N HIS A 102 -1.63 5.33 -2.27
CA HIS A 102 -1.16 5.48 -3.65
C HIS A 102 -2.16 4.77 -4.57
N ILE A 103 -2.89 5.56 -5.37
CA ILE A 103 -3.96 5.05 -6.23
C ILE A 103 -3.43 4.88 -7.65
N HIS A 104 -3.33 3.64 -8.09
CA HIS A 104 -2.78 3.26 -9.40
C HIS A 104 -3.83 3.13 -10.49
N ASN A 105 -5.07 2.80 -10.12
CA ASN A 105 -6.12 2.45 -11.08
C ASN A 105 -7.24 3.47 -11.11
N ASN A 106 -7.90 3.57 -12.26
CA ASN A 106 -9.16 4.29 -12.38
C ASN A 106 -10.27 3.44 -11.75
N ASN A 107 -11.08 4.05 -10.88
CA ASN A 107 -12.17 3.37 -10.19
C ASN A 107 -13.50 4.00 -10.61
N PHE A 108 -13.93 3.69 -11.82
CA PHE A 108 -15.14 4.29 -12.41
C PHE A 108 -16.40 3.99 -11.60
N ASP A 109 -16.46 2.85 -10.93
CA ASP A 109 -17.54 2.49 -10.02
C ASP A 109 -17.55 3.31 -8.75
N SER A 110 -16.51 4.06 -8.48
CA SER A 110 -16.37 4.92 -7.28
C SER A 110 -16.77 6.38 -7.54
N ARG A 111 -17.29 6.70 -8.73
CA ARG A 111 -17.76 8.06 -9.08
C ARG A 111 -19.02 8.44 -8.35
N GLY A 112 -19.85 7.47 -7.96
CA GLY A 112 -21.07 7.69 -7.20
C GLY A 112 -20.90 7.47 -5.71
N LEU A 113 -21.92 7.83 -4.93
CA LEU A 113 -21.93 7.57 -3.50
C LEU A 113 -22.35 6.12 -3.25
N THR A 114 -21.39 5.26 -2.93
CA THR A 114 -21.58 3.84 -2.64
C THR A 114 -20.92 3.50 -1.32
N PRO A 115 -21.21 2.32 -0.70
CA PRO A 115 -20.47 1.88 0.50
C PRO A 115 -18.97 1.84 0.28
N LYS A 116 -18.52 1.43 -0.90
CA LYS A 116 -17.11 1.39 -1.27
C LYS A 116 -16.49 2.79 -1.24
N THR A 117 -17.17 3.78 -1.82
CA THR A 117 -16.73 5.17 -1.85
C THR A 117 -16.68 5.77 -0.45
N ALA A 118 -17.70 5.48 0.38
CA ALA A 118 -17.74 5.94 1.77
C ALA A 118 -16.57 5.38 2.58
N LEU A 119 -16.26 4.10 2.43
CA LEU A 119 -15.12 3.49 3.10
C LEU A 119 -13.80 4.13 2.68
N PHE A 120 -13.64 4.40 1.40
CA PHE A 120 -12.45 5.07 0.90
C PHE A 120 -12.35 6.52 1.43
N TYR A 121 -13.47 7.20 1.57
CA TYR A 121 -13.50 8.54 2.16
C TYR A 121 -12.91 8.54 3.57
N PHE A 122 -13.29 7.57 4.41
CA PHE A 122 -12.71 7.43 5.75
C PHE A 122 -11.22 7.13 5.69
N ALA A 123 -10.79 6.26 4.78
CA ALA A 123 -9.37 5.97 4.58
C ALA A 123 -8.60 7.23 4.16
N ALA A 124 -9.17 8.01 3.24
CA ALA A 124 -8.57 9.26 2.77
C ALA A 124 -8.42 10.28 3.91
N LYS A 125 -9.40 10.34 4.81
CA LYS A 125 -9.34 11.22 6.00
C LYS A 125 -8.23 10.79 6.97
N LYS A 126 -7.99 9.50 7.09
CA LYS A 126 -6.95 8.94 7.95
C LYS A 126 -5.56 9.12 7.35
N ALA A 127 -5.44 9.08 6.02
CA ALA A 127 -4.17 9.18 5.32
C ALA A 127 -3.56 10.57 5.46
N ARG A 128 -2.25 10.62 5.60
CA ARG A 128 -1.50 11.88 5.61
C ARG A 128 -1.34 12.45 4.22
N HIS A 129 -1.32 11.58 3.21
CA HIS A 129 -1.16 12.00 1.82
C HIS A 129 -1.74 10.94 0.89
N ILE A 130 -2.24 11.39 -0.26
CA ILE A 130 -2.74 10.51 -1.32
C ILE A 130 -2.02 10.85 -2.60
N PHE A 131 -1.32 9.85 -3.17
CA PHE A 131 -0.71 9.95 -4.49
C PHE A 131 -1.65 9.36 -5.52
N TRP A 132 -1.90 10.08 -6.59
CA TRP A 132 -2.68 9.64 -7.73
C TRP A 132 -1.75 9.41 -8.91
N VAL A 133 -1.85 8.23 -9.54
CA VAL A 133 -0.98 7.89 -10.67
C VAL A 133 -1.24 8.81 -11.88
N SER A 134 -2.45 9.37 -11.98
CA SER A 134 -2.86 10.27 -13.06
C SER A 134 -4.06 11.10 -12.65
N SER A 135 -4.33 12.19 -13.41
CA SER A 135 -5.55 12.98 -13.22
C SER A 135 -6.80 12.14 -13.44
N SER A 136 -6.76 11.19 -14.39
CA SER A 136 -7.86 10.27 -14.65
C SER A 136 -8.17 9.39 -13.44
N ALA A 137 -7.13 8.91 -12.74
CA ALA A 137 -7.32 8.12 -11.52
C ALA A 137 -7.99 8.97 -10.42
N MET A 138 -7.52 10.20 -10.22
CA MET A 138 -8.11 11.12 -9.25
C MET A 138 -9.57 11.44 -9.60
N ASP A 139 -9.86 11.74 -10.85
CA ASP A 139 -11.19 12.12 -11.31
C ASP A 139 -12.19 10.95 -11.27
N SER A 140 -11.69 9.71 -11.17
CA SER A 140 -12.55 8.54 -11.06
C SER A 140 -13.19 8.38 -9.68
N PHE A 141 -12.78 9.15 -8.68
CA PHE A 141 -13.32 9.07 -7.32
C PHE A 141 -14.35 10.18 -7.06
N TYR A 142 -15.40 9.83 -6.31
CA TYR A 142 -16.43 10.79 -5.88
C TYR A 142 -15.84 11.81 -4.89
N PHE A 143 -15.10 11.32 -3.91
CA PHE A 143 -14.41 12.16 -2.93
C PHE A 143 -12.94 12.30 -3.33
N ARG A 144 -12.54 13.47 -3.79
CA ARG A 144 -11.17 13.77 -4.17
C ARG A 144 -10.66 15.09 -3.58
#